data_56d5b20bcf7dd6dfe3bd04876fd7fc67
#
_entry.id   56d5b20bcf7dd6dfe3bd04876fd7fc67
#
_cell.length_a   1.000
_cell.length_b   1.000
_cell.length_c   1.000
_cell.angle_alpha   90.00
_cell.angle_beta   90.00
_cell.angle_gamma   90.00
#
_symmetry.space_group_name_H-M   'P 1'
#
loop_
_entity.id
_entity.type
_entity.pdbx_description
1 polymer ?
#
loop_
_entity_poly.entity_id
_entity_poly.type
_entity_poly.pdbx_seq_one_letter_code
_entity_poly.pdbx_strand_id
1 'polypeptide(L)'
;MKKEYTESQKRAIQWNDGPVVVLAGPGSGKTAVLTDRIRRILQESEDDSFRILALTFTNKAAQEMSERILDGVEDVDHRLYVGTFHSFCSEVLRNHGSYVGVKSDFDIYSSNDDLNDVIEDICNDYKKIDANFPSHELKLLNMITHFEMKLCFTEEDVEKNMPHTEYTKAYKWIYMEYLHRMLNNSTLDFNMLIMLTYRLFNSKPAIARIYAKTYRYVNVDEFQDTNYGQYMVLTSMCGSINNNIFIVADDDQVIYGWNGADHRRISQFKEMYGAELIQLNQNFRCPKEVIECANNLIAHNSGREKNKKPLEAMKVLGDSNPHIYCNEFENEQVEAQTIPRIIQHILENSPGETISVLARTNRLLELVFQETKKAGIKCEKSKRKSDFETPYILWMFLALKLSNHRTDKRILKEIVGVLSGGLDFDIDEEEVILESDLTDGDLLKALRTKCSGMFEDENFEKSFSLNLVEGKSFIRFIDDAFVWAESRIGKIEDTANKEQVLENYEIEKKVWIDFQRHLGYNYNLEEILLSTYIQEFSMVSKEEEPCEDAVQFLTIHASKGKEFDHVILIGMANDELPSFQSLKKGLQSTEMEEERRNCFVAITRAKKVLYLTYAKSYFGWRKEKSVFLDEMFS
;
A
#
# COMPACT_ATOMS: atom_id res chain seq x y z
N MET A 1 20.71 22.94 -10.61
CA MET A 1 20.06 24.25 -10.37
C MET A 1 19.45 24.22 -8.97
N LYS A 2 19.67 25.26 -8.15
CA LYS A 2 18.99 25.37 -6.84
C LYS A 2 17.49 25.50 -7.11
N LYS A 3 16.70 24.64 -6.48
CA LYS A 3 15.23 24.62 -6.58
C LYS A 3 14.70 25.92 -5.95
N GLU A 4 14.07 26.78 -6.73
CA GLU A 4 13.44 28.00 -6.19
C GLU A 4 12.08 27.62 -5.58
N TYR A 5 11.96 27.78 -4.27
CA TYR A 5 10.72 27.58 -3.53
C TYR A 5 9.88 28.85 -3.52
N THR A 6 8.56 28.68 -3.61
CA THR A 6 7.59 29.77 -3.42
C THR A 6 7.57 30.22 -1.95
N GLU A 7 7.00 31.38 -1.67
CA GLU A 7 6.93 31.89 -0.30
C GLU A 7 6.14 30.96 0.64
N SER A 8 5.04 30.34 0.16
CA SER A 8 4.28 29.37 0.94
C SER A 8 5.09 28.09 1.21
N GLN A 9 5.83 27.60 0.21
CA GLN A 9 6.74 26.46 0.38
C GLN A 9 7.87 26.78 1.37
N LYS A 10 8.53 27.95 1.24
CA LYS A 10 9.56 28.40 2.19
C LYS A 10 9.02 28.49 3.60
N ARG A 11 7.82 29.06 3.79
CA ARG A 11 7.16 29.13 5.10
C ARG A 11 6.93 27.75 5.69
N ALA A 12 6.47 26.78 4.91
CA ALA A 12 6.25 25.42 5.37
C ALA A 12 7.58 24.70 5.70
N ILE A 13 8.62 24.87 4.88
CA ILE A 13 9.97 24.32 5.13
C ILE A 13 10.57 24.91 6.41
N GLN A 14 10.38 26.20 6.64
CA GLN A 14 10.91 26.93 7.81
C GLN A 14 10.05 26.77 9.07
N TRP A 15 8.94 26.02 9.00
CA TRP A 15 8.09 25.78 10.16
C TRP A 15 8.85 24.98 11.24
N ASN A 16 8.99 25.53 12.42
CA ASN A 16 9.70 24.88 13.52
C ASN A 16 8.75 24.12 14.44
N ASP A 17 8.14 24.81 15.36
CA ASP A 17 7.34 24.23 16.45
C ASP A 17 5.86 24.56 16.27
N GLY A 18 5.03 23.70 16.84
CA GLY A 18 3.59 23.82 16.82
C GLY A 18 2.89 23.04 15.69
N PRO A 19 1.58 22.81 15.84
CA PRO A 19 0.80 22.02 14.89
C PRO A 19 0.52 22.84 13.62
N VAL A 20 0.68 22.21 12.47
CA VAL A 20 0.41 22.83 11.16
C VAL A 20 -0.21 21.84 10.19
N VAL A 21 -1.14 22.35 9.40
CA VAL A 21 -1.72 21.69 8.23
C VAL A 21 -1.17 22.36 6.97
N VAL A 22 -0.46 21.62 6.17
CA VAL A 22 -0.06 22.03 4.82
C VAL A 22 -1.07 21.47 3.83
N LEU A 23 -2.00 22.31 3.40
CA LEU A 23 -3.00 21.94 2.39
C LEU A 23 -2.41 22.16 1.01
N ALA A 24 -2.10 21.06 0.32
CA ALA A 24 -1.23 21.08 -0.85
C ALA A 24 -1.85 20.31 -2.01
N GLY A 25 -2.18 20.99 -3.10
CA GLY A 25 -2.75 20.40 -4.31
C GLY A 25 -1.79 19.45 -5.04
N PRO A 26 -2.26 18.74 -6.08
CA PRO A 26 -1.40 17.92 -6.92
C PRO A 26 -0.29 18.77 -7.56
N GLY A 27 0.92 18.20 -7.71
CA GLY A 27 2.04 18.91 -8.33
C GLY A 27 2.54 20.16 -7.61
N SER A 28 2.13 20.41 -6.36
CA SER A 28 2.58 21.56 -5.55
C SER A 28 3.88 21.33 -4.78
N GLY A 29 4.49 20.15 -4.91
CA GLY A 29 5.73 19.80 -4.22
C GLY A 29 5.55 19.37 -2.76
N LYS A 30 4.42 18.79 -2.38
CA LYS A 30 4.09 18.25 -1.05
C LYS A 30 5.27 17.55 -0.38
N THR A 31 5.67 16.41 -0.96
CA THR A 31 6.74 15.56 -0.42
C THR A 31 8.09 16.30 -0.34
N ALA A 32 8.39 17.15 -1.32
CA ALA A 32 9.62 17.94 -1.31
C ALA A 32 9.67 18.94 -0.14
N VAL A 33 8.54 19.60 0.14
CA VAL A 33 8.45 20.52 1.29
C VAL A 33 8.63 19.77 2.61
N LEU A 34 7.99 18.60 2.73
CA LEU A 34 8.09 17.76 3.92
C LEU A 34 9.53 17.27 4.14
N THR A 35 10.15 16.70 3.10
CA THR A 35 11.51 16.14 3.18
C THR A 35 12.56 17.23 3.45
N ASP A 36 12.46 18.39 2.78
CA ASP A 36 13.41 19.49 3.01
C ASP A 36 13.24 20.14 4.39
N ARG A 37 12.01 20.16 4.95
CA ARG A 37 11.79 20.56 6.34
C ARG A 37 12.48 19.60 7.32
N ILE A 38 12.28 18.29 7.14
CA ILE A 38 12.90 17.27 8.00
C ILE A 38 14.42 17.38 7.91
N ARG A 39 14.98 17.45 6.70
CA ARG A 39 16.42 17.61 6.46
C ARG A 39 16.97 18.85 7.17
N ARG A 40 16.30 19.99 7.05
CA ARG A 40 16.70 21.23 7.74
C ARG A 40 16.73 21.04 9.26
N ILE A 41 15.69 20.44 9.86
CA ILE A 41 15.65 20.21 11.30
C ILE A 41 16.80 19.31 11.75
N LEU A 42 17.12 18.25 11.00
CA LEU A 42 18.25 17.37 11.30
C LEU A 42 19.60 18.10 11.22
N GLN A 43 19.78 18.98 10.22
CA GLN A 43 21.03 19.73 10.01
C GLN A 43 21.22 20.88 10.99
N GLU A 44 20.15 21.59 11.36
CA GLU A 44 20.23 22.78 12.24
C GLU A 44 20.22 22.43 13.72
N SER A 45 19.83 21.19 14.08
CA SER A 45 19.74 20.76 15.48
C SER A 45 21.08 20.17 15.95
N GLU A 46 21.67 20.78 16.97
CA GLU A 46 22.82 20.26 17.72
C GLU A 46 22.39 19.26 18.83
N ASP A 47 21.08 19.15 19.10
CA ASP A 47 20.51 18.28 20.14
C ASP A 47 20.13 16.94 19.54
N ASP A 48 20.90 15.90 19.84
CA ASP A 48 20.67 14.51 19.40
C ASP A 48 19.72 13.72 20.31
N SER A 49 19.13 14.38 21.32
CA SER A 49 18.29 13.71 22.32
C SER A 49 16.87 13.41 21.85
N PHE A 50 16.48 13.81 20.63
CA PHE A 50 15.13 13.57 20.07
C PHE A 50 15.19 12.82 18.74
N ARG A 51 14.10 12.17 18.41
CA ARG A 51 13.85 11.56 17.09
C ARG A 51 12.76 12.30 16.33
N ILE A 52 12.79 12.17 15.01
CA ILE A 52 11.75 12.63 14.09
C ILE A 52 10.98 11.41 13.59
N LEU A 53 9.65 11.47 13.65
CA LEU A 53 8.75 10.48 13.07
C LEU A 53 8.21 11.04 11.76
N ALA A 54 8.37 10.31 10.67
CA ALA A 54 7.81 10.62 9.37
C ALA A 54 6.96 9.44 8.88
N LEU A 55 5.66 9.65 8.77
CA LEU A 55 4.69 8.63 8.39
C LEU A 55 4.09 8.95 7.02
N THR A 56 3.93 7.92 6.20
CA THR A 56 3.27 8.01 4.90
C THR A 56 2.34 6.81 4.68
N PHE A 57 1.63 6.79 3.53
CA PHE A 57 0.60 5.80 3.26
C PHE A 57 1.16 4.47 2.71
N THR A 58 2.24 4.51 1.91
CA THR A 58 2.81 3.31 1.28
C THR A 58 4.29 3.16 1.58
N ASN A 59 4.79 1.91 1.56
CA ASN A 59 6.20 1.62 1.76
C ASN A 59 7.08 2.27 0.68
N LYS A 60 6.62 2.28 -0.58
CA LYS A 60 7.33 2.97 -1.66
C LYS A 60 7.48 4.47 -1.38
N ALA A 61 6.42 5.13 -0.89
CA ALA A 61 6.51 6.55 -0.52
C ALA A 61 7.43 6.76 0.69
N ALA A 62 7.46 5.82 1.65
CA ALA A 62 8.39 5.87 2.77
C ALA A 62 9.84 5.75 2.30
N GLN A 63 10.10 4.84 1.37
CA GLN A 63 11.40 4.67 0.73
C GLN A 63 11.87 5.94 0.04
N GLU A 64 11.07 6.46 -0.92
CA GLU A 64 11.41 7.68 -1.63
C GLU A 64 11.62 8.88 -0.68
N MET A 65 10.86 8.91 0.42
CA MET A 65 11.02 9.92 1.46
C MET A 65 12.35 9.77 2.19
N SER A 66 12.73 8.54 2.59
CA SER A 66 14.01 8.25 3.24
C SER A 66 15.18 8.65 2.35
N GLU A 67 15.19 8.19 1.10
CA GLU A 67 16.26 8.52 0.14
C GLU A 67 16.44 10.04 -0.02
N ARG A 68 15.32 10.78 -0.14
CA ARG A 68 15.35 12.23 -0.28
C ARG A 68 15.81 12.97 0.99
N ILE A 69 15.48 12.45 2.19
CA ILE A 69 15.91 13.07 3.45
C ILE A 69 17.39 12.81 3.66
N LEU A 70 17.86 11.60 3.42
CA LEU A 70 19.24 11.18 3.68
C LEU A 70 20.23 11.68 2.62
N ASP A 71 19.77 12.13 1.45
CA ASP A 71 20.62 12.71 0.42
C ASP A 71 21.35 13.97 0.95
N GLY A 72 22.66 13.81 1.23
CA GLY A 72 23.53 14.88 1.76
C GLY A 72 23.42 15.15 3.26
N VAL A 73 22.90 14.20 4.03
CA VAL A 73 22.90 14.24 5.51
C VAL A 73 23.58 12.96 6.02
N GLU A 74 24.66 13.10 6.75
CA GLU A 74 25.43 11.98 7.32
C GLU A 74 25.06 11.75 8.79
N ASP A 75 25.14 10.49 9.26
CA ASP A 75 25.09 10.10 10.67
C ASP A 75 23.77 10.42 11.43
N VAL A 76 22.62 10.35 10.76
CA VAL A 76 21.30 10.70 11.38
C VAL A 76 20.31 9.52 11.50
N ASP A 77 20.72 8.31 11.15
CA ASP A 77 19.82 7.13 11.11
C ASP A 77 19.14 6.87 12.46
N HIS A 78 19.85 7.09 13.57
CA HIS A 78 19.30 6.95 14.92
C HIS A 78 18.32 8.06 15.32
N ARG A 79 18.25 9.18 14.59
CA ARG A 79 17.40 10.35 14.87
C ARG A 79 16.14 10.40 14.02
N LEU A 80 16.00 9.53 13.01
CA LEU A 80 14.91 9.54 12.07
C LEU A 80 14.23 8.18 12.05
N TYR A 81 12.90 8.16 12.02
CA TYR A 81 12.09 7.02 11.63
C TYR A 81 11.23 7.43 10.44
N VAL A 82 11.32 6.71 9.34
CA VAL A 82 10.45 6.87 8.17
C VAL A 82 9.76 5.54 7.90
N GLY A 83 8.43 5.56 7.83
CA GLY A 83 7.65 4.34 7.59
C GLY A 83 6.17 4.60 7.34
N THR A 84 5.41 3.52 7.28
CA THR A 84 3.95 3.58 7.25
C THR A 84 3.38 3.57 8.67
N PHE A 85 2.08 3.89 8.83
CA PHE A 85 1.40 3.69 10.10
C PHE A 85 1.47 2.23 10.58
N HIS A 86 1.37 1.27 9.65
CA HIS A 86 1.42 -0.14 9.99
C HIS A 86 2.81 -0.57 10.49
N SER A 87 3.88 -0.13 9.82
CA SER A 87 5.27 -0.40 10.25
C SER A 87 5.53 0.19 11.64
N PHE A 88 5.11 1.42 11.87
CA PHE A 88 5.23 2.07 13.18
C PHE A 88 4.45 1.32 14.26
N CYS A 89 3.20 0.93 14.00
CA CYS A 89 2.38 0.17 14.95
C CYS A 89 2.97 -1.21 15.23
N SER A 90 3.51 -1.89 14.22
CA SER A 90 4.22 -3.17 14.38
C SER A 90 5.41 -3.02 15.34
N GLU A 91 6.25 -1.98 15.16
CA GLU A 91 7.37 -1.70 16.07
C GLU A 91 6.88 -1.44 17.51
N VAL A 92 5.83 -0.62 17.67
CA VAL A 92 5.24 -0.33 18.99
C VAL A 92 4.75 -1.60 19.68
N LEU A 93 4.04 -2.48 18.94
CA LEU A 93 3.51 -3.73 19.50
C LEU A 93 4.62 -4.74 19.78
N ARG A 94 5.65 -4.81 18.98
CA ARG A 94 6.83 -5.65 19.23
C ARG A 94 7.48 -5.29 20.56
N ASN A 95 7.61 -4.01 20.84
CA ASN A 95 8.24 -3.51 22.07
C ASN A 95 7.32 -3.55 23.30
N HIS A 96 6.03 -3.34 23.13
CA HIS A 96 5.10 -3.13 24.25
C HIS A 96 3.78 -3.90 24.14
N GLY A 97 3.61 -4.74 23.12
CA GLY A 97 2.35 -5.46 22.85
C GLY A 97 1.90 -6.41 23.95
N SER A 98 2.84 -6.90 24.77
CA SER A 98 2.52 -7.76 25.94
C SER A 98 1.48 -7.14 26.88
N TYR A 99 1.42 -5.82 26.98
CA TYR A 99 0.40 -5.12 27.77
C TYR A 99 -1.03 -5.22 27.22
N VAL A 100 -1.19 -5.63 25.97
CA VAL A 100 -2.49 -5.81 25.30
C VAL A 100 -2.67 -7.24 24.75
N GLY A 101 -1.84 -8.19 25.23
CA GLY A 101 -1.95 -9.61 24.90
C GLY A 101 -1.23 -10.03 23.61
N VAL A 102 -0.36 -9.18 23.06
CA VAL A 102 0.42 -9.48 21.84
C VAL A 102 1.83 -9.91 22.24
N LYS A 103 2.33 -11.05 21.73
CA LYS A 103 3.71 -11.46 21.89
C LYS A 103 4.61 -10.65 20.93
N SER A 104 5.91 -10.53 21.25
CA SER A 104 6.85 -9.77 20.43
C SER A 104 7.16 -10.40 19.07
N ASP A 105 6.99 -11.71 18.97
CA ASP A 105 7.29 -12.57 17.81
C ASP A 105 6.06 -12.89 16.95
N PHE A 106 5.02 -12.06 17.02
CA PHE A 106 3.79 -12.27 16.24
C PHE A 106 4.04 -12.28 14.73
N ASP A 107 3.26 -13.06 14.00
CA ASP A 107 3.21 -13.03 12.53
C ASP A 107 2.16 -12.06 12.01
N ILE A 108 2.36 -11.58 10.76
CA ILE A 108 1.39 -10.72 10.08
C ILE A 108 0.76 -11.50 8.92
N TYR A 109 -0.55 -11.73 9.00
CA TYR A 109 -1.34 -12.27 7.90
C TYR A 109 -1.66 -11.14 6.92
N SER A 110 -0.95 -11.13 5.79
CA SER A 110 -1.05 -10.10 4.77
C SER A 110 -1.93 -10.50 3.59
N SER A 111 -2.24 -11.79 3.42
CA SER A 111 -3.09 -12.29 2.34
C SER A 111 -4.54 -12.46 2.80
N ASN A 112 -5.48 -12.26 1.86
CA ASN A 112 -6.89 -12.54 2.14
C ASN A 112 -7.15 -14.04 2.31
N ASP A 113 -6.32 -14.89 1.73
CA ASP A 113 -6.47 -16.34 1.79
C ASP A 113 -6.18 -16.84 3.21
N ASP A 114 -5.08 -16.40 3.84
CA ASP A 114 -4.78 -16.71 5.24
C ASP A 114 -5.94 -16.30 6.17
N LEU A 115 -6.50 -15.11 5.95
CA LEU A 115 -7.60 -14.60 6.78
C LEU A 115 -8.91 -15.36 6.54
N ASN A 116 -9.18 -15.75 5.28
CA ASN A 116 -10.36 -16.53 4.94
C ASN A 116 -10.31 -17.93 5.55
N ASP A 117 -9.13 -18.57 5.60
CA ASP A 117 -8.95 -19.88 6.24
C ASP A 117 -9.30 -19.81 7.74
N VAL A 118 -8.82 -18.79 8.44
CA VAL A 118 -9.17 -18.55 9.86
C VAL A 118 -10.68 -18.34 10.01
N ILE A 119 -11.29 -17.56 9.12
CA ILE A 119 -12.74 -17.29 9.15
C ILE A 119 -13.55 -18.57 8.85
N GLU A 120 -13.10 -19.40 7.91
CA GLU A 120 -13.76 -20.67 7.59
C GLU A 120 -13.76 -21.62 8.79
N ASP A 121 -12.65 -21.77 9.48
CA ASP A 121 -12.56 -22.55 10.71
C ASP A 121 -13.50 -22.04 11.80
N ILE A 122 -13.59 -20.73 11.97
CA ILE A 122 -14.53 -20.09 12.92
C ILE A 122 -15.98 -20.37 12.51
N CYS A 123 -16.30 -20.28 11.22
CA CYS A 123 -17.63 -20.58 10.70
C CYS A 123 -18.01 -22.04 10.93
N ASN A 124 -17.08 -22.97 10.76
CA ASN A 124 -17.31 -24.38 11.01
C ASN A 124 -17.63 -24.65 12.49
N ASP A 125 -16.99 -23.91 13.40
CA ASP A 125 -17.35 -23.99 14.82
C ASP A 125 -18.71 -23.33 15.13
N TYR A 126 -19.01 -22.18 14.50
CA TYR A 126 -20.32 -21.54 14.69
C TYR A 126 -21.48 -22.40 14.14
N LYS A 127 -21.29 -23.17 13.07
CA LYS A 127 -22.29 -24.13 12.54
C LYS A 127 -22.66 -25.23 13.55
N LYS A 128 -21.82 -25.51 14.55
CA LYS A 128 -22.18 -26.40 15.66
C LYS A 128 -23.22 -25.77 16.60
N ILE A 129 -23.31 -24.43 16.61
CA ILE A 129 -24.27 -23.64 17.39
C ILE A 129 -25.54 -23.37 16.56
N ASP A 130 -25.36 -23.01 15.29
CA ASP A 130 -26.44 -22.75 14.33
C ASP A 130 -26.10 -23.40 12.98
N ALA A 131 -26.65 -24.60 12.76
CA ALA A 131 -26.38 -25.42 11.57
C ALA A 131 -26.83 -24.76 10.25
N ASN A 132 -27.75 -23.78 10.31
CA ASN A 132 -28.30 -23.10 9.15
C ASN A 132 -27.59 -21.78 8.82
N PHE A 133 -26.51 -21.45 9.51
CA PHE A 133 -25.78 -20.20 9.28
C PHE A 133 -25.17 -20.18 7.85
N PRO A 134 -25.54 -19.20 7.00
CA PRO A 134 -25.16 -19.14 5.59
C PRO A 134 -23.76 -18.51 5.40
N SER A 135 -22.71 -19.08 5.97
CA SER A 135 -21.36 -18.53 6.00
C SER A 135 -20.79 -18.18 4.60
N HIS A 136 -21.12 -18.97 3.57
CA HIS A 136 -20.61 -18.76 2.21
C HIS A 136 -21.29 -17.60 1.46
N GLU A 137 -22.46 -17.15 1.89
CA GLU A 137 -23.21 -16.04 1.29
C GLU A 137 -22.81 -14.68 1.89
N LEU A 138 -22.11 -14.69 3.02
CA LEU A 138 -21.79 -13.50 3.79
C LEU A 138 -20.34 -13.06 3.54
N LYS A 139 -20.17 -11.76 3.36
CA LYS A 139 -18.82 -11.15 3.21
C LYS A 139 -18.18 -10.92 4.58
N LEU A 140 -17.84 -12.00 5.28
CA LEU A 140 -17.38 -11.97 6.67
C LEU A 140 -16.07 -11.21 6.86
N LEU A 141 -15.11 -11.38 5.95
CA LEU A 141 -13.86 -10.61 6.00
C LEU A 141 -14.12 -9.09 5.94
N ASN A 142 -15.04 -8.63 5.07
CA ASN A 142 -15.39 -7.22 5.01
C ASN A 142 -16.04 -6.72 6.31
N MET A 143 -16.83 -7.58 6.96
CA MET A 143 -17.46 -7.28 8.25
C MET A 143 -16.40 -7.15 9.36
N ILE A 144 -15.46 -8.09 9.44
CA ILE A 144 -14.35 -8.08 10.40
C ILE A 144 -13.54 -6.79 10.22
N THR A 145 -13.08 -6.54 9.00
CA THR A 145 -12.35 -5.32 8.61
C THR A 145 -13.10 -4.05 9.04
N HIS A 146 -14.43 -4.01 8.83
CA HIS A 146 -15.24 -2.86 9.25
C HIS A 146 -15.19 -2.63 10.76
N PHE A 147 -15.32 -3.69 11.58
CA PHE A 147 -15.28 -3.55 13.03
C PHE A 147 -13.91 -3.17 13.55
N GLU A 148 -12.85 -3.70 12.97
CA GLU A 148 -11.47 -3.32 13.30
C GLU A 148 -11.19 -1.85 13.00
N MET A 149 -11.59 -1.38 11.81
CA MET A 149 -11.48 0.03 11.43
C MET A 149 -12.28 0.97 12.34
N LYS A 150 -13.36 0.45 12.98
CA LYS A 150 -14.15 1.18 13.98
C LYS A 150 -13.63 1.03 15.40
N LEU A 151 -12.51 0.31 15.57
CA LEU A 151 -11.88 0.06 16.87
C LEU A 151 -12.83 -0.64 17.86
N CYS A 152 -13.56 -1.65 17.38
CA CYS A 152 -14.48 -2.44 18.21
C CYS A 152 -13.69 -3.47 19.02
N PHE A 153 -13.70 -3.35 20.34
CA PHE A 153 -13.01 -4.27 21.27
C PHE A 153 -13.95 -5.18 22.03
N THR A 154 -15.22 -4.88 22.03
CA THR A 154 -16.26 -5.58 22.79
C THR A 154 -17.48 -5.87 21.93
N GLU A 155 -18.32 -6.82 22.36
CA GLU A 155 -19.60 -7.09 21.71
C GLU A 155 -20.51 -5.85 21.65
N GLU A 156 -20.43 -4.98 22.65
CA GLU A 156 -21.19 -3.72 22.69
C GLU A 156 -20.72 -2.74 21.61
N ASP A 157 -19.39 -2.66 21.37
CA ASP A 157 -18.83 -1.85 20.28
C ASP A 157 -19.30 -2.35 18.92
N VAL A 158 -19.32 -3.68 18.72
CA VAL A 158 -19.83 -4.31 17.49
C VAL A 158 -21.30 -3.94 17.29
N GLU A 159 -22.12 -4.07 18.33
CA GLU A 159 -23.56 -3.80 18.24
C GLU A 159 -23.88 -2.34 17.89
N LYS A 160 -23.07 -1.41 18.40
CA LYS A 160 -23.19 0.04 18.06
C LYS A 160 -22.80 0.37 16.62
N ASN A 161 -21.95 -0.46 16.00
CA ASN A 161 -21.39 -0.19 14.68
C ASN A 161 -21.97 -1.05 13.55
N MET A 162 -23.09 -1.74 13.79
CA MET A 162 -23.76 -2.53 12.79
C MET A 162 -25.28 -2.33 12.81
N PRO A 163 -25.97 -2.45 11.65
CA PRO A 163 -27.41 -2.52 11.63
C PRO A 163 -27.90 -3.82 12.29
N HIS A 164 -29.00 -3.77 13.01
CA HIS A 164 -29.63 -4.96 13.56
C HIS A 164 -30.18 -5.84 12.43
N THR A 165 -29.65 -7.04 12.32
CA THR A 165 -30.06 -8.06 11.35
C THR A 165 -30.30 -9.39 12.08
N GLU A 166 -30.88 -10.38 11.40
CA GLU A 166 -31.00 -11.74 11.93
C GLU A 166 -29.64 -12.36 12.28
N TYR A 167 -28.55 -11.90 11.62
CA TYR A 167 -27.17 -12.39 11.83
C TYR A 167 -26.38 -11.61 12.90
N THR A 168 -26.97 -10.61 13.56
CA THR A 168 -26.28 -9.78 14.57
C THR A 168 -25.55 -10.62 15.62
N LYS A 169 -26.21 -11.68 16.13
CA LYS A 169 -25.61 -12.56 17.14
C LYS A 169 -24.42 -13.34 16.59
N ALA A 170 -24.54 -13.85 15.34
CA ALA A 170 -23.48 -14.56 14.67
C ALA A 170 -22.27 -13.68 14.40
N TYR A 171 -22.48 -12.46 13.90
CA TYR A 171 -21.42 -11.50 13.64
C TYR A 171 -20.64 -11.12 14.90
N LYS A 172 -21.33 -10.87 16.01
CA LYS A 172 -20.66 -10.59 17.29
C LYS A 172 -19.79 -11.76 17.72
N TRP A 173 -20.32 -12.97 17.71
CA TRP A 173 -19.59 -14.17 18.11
C TRP A 173 -18.39 -14.45 17.20
N ILE A 174 -18.57 -14.41 15.87
CA ILE A 174 -17.52 -14.66 14.87
C ILE A 174 -16.39 -13.63 15.04
N TYR A 175 -16.72 -12.36 15.17
CA TYR A 175 -15.70 -11.31 15.32
C TYR A 175 -14.90 -11.44 16.62
N MET A 176 -15.58 -11.69 17.75
CA MET A 176 -14.87 -11.88 19.03
C MET A 176 -14.01 -13.15 19.03
N GLU A 177 -14.50 -14.22 18.40
CA GLU A 177 -13.71 -15.45 18.23
C GLU A 177 -12.51 -15.23 17.28
N TYR A 178 -12.67 -14.44 16.21
CA TYR A 178 -11.59 -14.06 15.32
C TYR A 178 -10.46 -13.35 16.09
N LEU A 179 -10.78 -12.31 16.84
CA LEU A 179 -9.77 -11.61 17.65
C LEU A 179 -9.08 -12.55 18.66
N HIS A 180 -9.84 -13.45 19.28
CA HIS A 180 -9.32 -14.40 20.24
C HIS A 180 -8.35 -15.41 19.59
N ARG A 181 -8.71 -15.98 18.44
CA ARG A 181 -7.84 -16.96 17.72
C ARG A 181 -6.58 -16.29 17.20
N MET A 182 -6.70 -15.12 16.58
CA MET A 182 -5.55 -14.37 16.09
C MET A 182 -4.54 -14.12 17.21
N LEU A 183 -4.98 -13.60 18.36
CA LEU A 183 -4.10 -13.33 19.50
C LEU A 183 -3.49 -14.62 20.10
N ASN A 184 -4.27 -15.69 20.22
CA ASN A 184 -3.78 -16.95 20.76
C ASN A 184 -2.72 -17.61 19.86
N ASN A 185 -2.89 -17.48 18.54
CA ASN A 185 -1.95 -18.00 17.56
C ASN A 185 -0.74 -17.09 17.35
N SER A 186 -0.67 -15.95 18.06
CA SER A 186 0.35 -14.91 17.86
C SER A 186 0.39 -14.39 16.42
N THR A 187 -0.77 -14.22 15.83
CA THR A 187 -0.94 -13.67 14.47
C THR A 187 -1.79 -12.40 14.52
N LEU A 188 -1.47 -11.44 13.70
CA LEU A 188 -2.23 -10.20 13.55
C LEU A 188 -2.48 -9.92 12.06
N ASP A 189 -3.58 -9.28 11.73
CA ASP A 189 -3.75 -8.64 10.43
C ASP A 189 -3.38 -7.14 10.49
N PHE A 190 -3.43 -6.47 9.35
CA PHE A 190 -3.04 -5.06 9.26
C PHE A 190 -3.91 -4.14 10.13
N ASN A 191 -5.21 -4.38 10.22
CA ASN A 191 -6.10 -3.54 11.02
C ASN A 191 -5.89 -3.78 12.52
N MET A 192 -5.61 -5.03 12.92
CA MET A 192 -5.26 -5.36 14.31
C MET A 192 -3.99 -4.62 14.77
N LEU A 193 -2.99 -4.41 13.90
CA LEU A 193 -1.81 -3.61 14.26
C LEU A 193 -2.21 -2.20 14.73
N ILE A 194 -3.07 -1.53 13.97
CA ILE A 194 -3.56 -0.19 14.29
C ILE A 194 -4.44 -0.22 15.54
N MET A 195 -5.41 -1.14 15.57
CA MET A 195 -6.39 -1.25 16.64
C MET A 195 -5.74 -1.53 18.00
N LEU A 196 -4.81 -2.48 18.07
CA LEU A 196 -4.13 -2.86 19.30
C LEU A 196 -3.12 -1.82 19.77
N THR A 197 -2.48 -1.09 18.84
CA THR A 197 -1.64 0.06 19.18
C THR A 197 -2.46 1.19 19.81
N TYR A 198 -3.63 1.51 19.24
CA TYR A 198 -4.56 2.44 19.85
C TYR A 198 -4.98 2.00 21.25
N ARG A 199 -5.36 0.71 21.42
CA ARG A 199 -5.70 0.14 22.73
C ARG A 199 -4.55 0.26 23.73
N LEU A 200 -3.32 0.01 23.29
CA LEU A 200 -2.11 0.14 24.10
C LEU A 200 -1.93 1.59 24.59
N PHE A 201 -1.93 2.56 23.69
CA PHE A 201 -1.72 3.97 24.05
C PHE A 201 -2.83 4.51 24.95
N ASN A 202 -4.07 4.09 24.73
CA ASN A 202 -5.21 4.51 25.53
C ASN A 202 -5.22 3.86 26.92
N SER A 203 -4.88 2.56 27.02
CA SER A 203 -4.85 1.83 28.30
C SER A 203 -3.57 2.05 29.11
N LYS A 204 -2.46 2.42 28.44
CA LYS A 204 -1.14 2.67 29.04
C LYS A 204 -0.59 4.04 28.63
N PRO A 205 -1.17 5.14 29.13
CA PRO A 205 -0.76 6.51 28.74
C PRO A 205 0.71 6.83 29.03
N ALA A 206 1.37 6.06 29.92
CA ALA A 206 2.80 6.21 30.17
C ALA A 206 3.64 5.81 28.94
N ILE A 207 3.23 4.76 28.20
CA ILE A 207 3.88 4.32 26.97
C ILE A 207 3.67 5.38 25.88
N ALA A 208 2.43 5.84 25.67
CA ALA A 208 2.16 6.93 24.72
C ALA A 208 3.04 8.15 24.98
N ARG A 209 3.23 8.53 26.26
CA ARG A 209 4.11 9.64 26.65
C ARG A 209 5.59 9.41 26.31
N ILE A 210 6.08 8.18 26.40
CA ILE A 210 7.45 7.86 25.98
C ILE A 210 7.61 8.17 24.49
N TYR A 211 6.72 7.64 23.64
CA TYR A 211 6.75 7.89 22.21
C TYR A 211 6.59 9.37 21.86
N ALA A 212 5.65 10.08 22.50
CA ALA A 212 5.45 11.52 22.29
C ALA A 212 6.68 12.36 22.65
N LYS A 213 7.48 11.94 23.63
CA LYS A 213 8.73 12.63 24.01
C LYS A 213 9.89 12.24 23.12
N THR A 214 10.00 10.95 22.76
CA THR A 214 11.06 10.45 21.87
C THR A 214 10.95 11.08 20.48
N TYR A 215 9.76 11.12 19.92
CA TYR A 215 9.49 11.71 18.61
C TYR A 215 9.04 13.17 18.76
N ARG A 216 10.02 14.07 18.95
CA ARG A 216 9.74 15.50 19.14
C ARG A 216 8.99 16.13 17.97
N TYR A 217 9.29 15.70 16.74
CA TYR A 217 8.61 16.15 15.53
C TYR A 217 7.92 14.97 14.86
N VAL A 218 6.62 15.09 14.66
CA VAL A 218 5.79 14.10 14.00
C VAL A 218 5.33 14.67 12.67
N ASN A 219 5.64 13.99 11.58
CA ASN A 219 5.33 14.41 10.22
C ASN A 219 4.46 13.34 9.57
N VAL A 220 3.37 13.75 8.91
CA VAL A 220 2.48 12.81 8.22
C VAL A 220 2.23 13.32 6.80
N ASP A 221 2.65 12.54 5.81
CA ASP A 221 2.34 12.78 4.40
C ASP A 221 1.02 12.08 4.02
N GLU A 222 0.35 12.59 3.00
CA GLU A 222 -0.94 12.09 2.50
C GLU A 222 -1.97 11.85 3.64
N PHE A 223 -2.02 12.79 4.60
CA PHE A 223 -2.85 12.65 5.80
C PHE A 223 -4.34 12.46 5.50
N GLN A 224 -4.83 12.95 4.37
CA GLN A 224 -6.22 12.75 3.92
C GLN A 224 -6.59 11.28 3.71
N ASP A 225 -5.61 10.39 3.53
CA ASP A 225 -5.84 8.96 3.31
C ASP A 225 -5.88 8.15 4.62
N THR A 226 -5.63 8.81 5.76
CA THR A 226 -5.68 8.14 7.07
C THR A 226 -7.09 7.67 7.39
N ASN A 227 -7.22 6.43 7.87
CA ASN A 227 -8.47 5.91 8.41
C ASN A 227 -8.68 6.34 9.87
N TYR A 228 -9.85 5.99 10.44
CA TYR A 228 -10.18 6.39 11.81
C TYR A 228 -9.19 5.83 12.83
N GLY A 229 -8.79 4.56 12.70
CA GLY A 229 -7.85 3.93 13.62
C GLY A 229 -6.47 4.61 13.61
N GLN A 230 -5.92 4.89 12.42
CA GLN A 230 -4.64 5.61 12.26
C GLN A 230 -4.69 7.01 12.87
N TYR A 231 -5.79 7.75 12.63
CA TYR A 231 -6.01 9.05 13.28
C TYR A 231 -6.04 8.93 14.80
N MET A 232 -6.72 7.91 15.35
CA MET A 232 -6.79 7.68 16.78
C MET A 232 -5.44 7.24 17.39
N VAL A 233 -4.61 6.48 16.67
CA VAL A 233 -3.24 6.16 17.10
C VAL A 233 -2.42 7.44 17.21
N LEU A 234 -2.42 8.29 16.16
CA LEU A 234 -1.69 9.56 16.15
C LEU A 234 -2.10 10.46 17.31
N THR A 235 -3.40 10.67 17.49
CA THR A 235 -3.93 11.56 18.53
C THR A 235 -3.75 11.00 19.94
N SER A 236 -3.82 9.68 20.13
CA SER A 236 -3.56 9.03 21.42
C SER A 236 -2.09 9.07 21.80
N MET A 237 -1.18 8.98 20.83
CA MET A 237 0.25 9.12 21.05
C MET A 237 0.62 10.56 21.40
N CYS A 238 0.25 11.52 20.58
CA CYS A 238 0.65 12.92 20.74
C CYS A 238 -0.10 13.58 21.90
N GLY A 239 -1.41 13.43 21.98
CA GLY A 239 -2.27 14.01 23.01
C GLY A 239 -2.06 15.52 23.14
N SER A 240 -1.95 15.98 24.40
CA SER A 240 -1.58 17.37 24.74
C SER A 240 -0.07 17.57 24.98
N ILE A 241 0.73 16.51 24.82
CA ILE A 241 2.14 16.49 25.21
C ILE A 241 3.03 16.93 24.06
N ASN A 242 2.70 16.46 22.84
CA ASN A 242 3.47 16.78 21.64
C ASN A 242 2.58 17.53 20.64
N ASN A 243 2.88 18.82 20.48
CA ASN A 243 2.19 19.70 19.54
C ASN A 243 2.99 19.92 18.25
N ASN A 244 4.19 19.35 18.11
CA ASN A 244 5.00 19.52 16.91
C ASN A 244 4.57 18.53 15.83
N ILE A 245 3.33 18.67 15.37
CA ILE A 245 2.71 17.79 14.38
C ILE A 245 2.56 18.57 13.07
N PHE A 246 3.24 18.08 12.04
CA PHE A 246 3.22 18.61 10.69
C PHE A 246 2.51 17.64 9.76
N ILE A 247 1.32 17.99 9.31
CA ILE A 247 0.57 17.16 8.36
C ILE A 247 0.53 17.81 6.98
N VAL A 248 0.71 16.99 5.95
CA VAL A 248 0.54 17.37 4.54
C VAL A 248 -0.67 16.62 4.00
N ALA A 249 -1.60 17.35 3.40
CA ALA A 249 -2.86 16.78 2.96
C ALA A 249 -3.42 17.47 1.71
N ASP A 250 -4.30 16.77 1.00
CA ASP A 250 -5.15 17.32 -0.05
C ASP A 250 -6.56 16.73 0.04
N ASP A 251 -7.52 17.51 0.50
CA ASP A 251 -8.92 17.10 0.63
C ASP A 251 -9.60 16.79 -0.72
N ASP A 252 -9.06 17.33 -1.84
CA ASP A 252 -9.52 17.04 -3.19
C ASP A 252 -8.96 15.70 -3.74
N GLN A 253 -8.04 15.04 -3.04
CA GLN A 253 -7.46 13.75 -3.43
C GLN A 253 -7.87 12.58 -2.50
N VAL A 254 -8.93 12.73 -1.72
CA VAL A 254 -9.50 11.67 -0.88
C VAL A 254 -10.26 10.68 -1.77
N ILE A 255 -9.62 9.57 -2.13
CA ILE A 255 -10.19 8.53 -3.00
C ILE A 255 -10.21 7.13 -2.37
N TYR A 256 -9.79 7.00 -1.12
CA TYR A 256 -9.80 5.75 -0.35
C TYR A 256 -10.92 5.72 0.70
N GLY A 257 -12.10 6.31 0.39
CA GLY A 257 -13.26 6.27 1.27
C GLY A 257 -13.69 4.85 1.65
N TRP A 258 -13.54 3.89 0.74
CA TRP A 258 -13.77 2.47 0.99
C TRP A 258 -12.81 1.87 2.06
N ASN A 259 -11.62 2.44 2.25
CA ASN A 259 -10.66 2.08 3.30
C ASN A 259 -10.76 3.00 4.54
N GLY A 260 -11.88 3.71 4.70
CA GLY A 260 -12.17 4.54 5.86
C GLY A 260 -11.48 5.91 5.87
N ALA A 261 -10.88 6.35 4.75
CA ALA A 261 -10.40 7.72 4.60
C ALA A 261 -11.57 8.72 4.64
N ASP A 262 -11.35 9.87 5.27
CA ASP A 262 -12.39 10.87 5.46
C ASP A 262 -11.79 12.28 5.44
N HIS A 263 -12.18 13.09 4.47
CA HIS A 263 -11.71 14.47 4.31
C HIS A 263 -11.93 15.34 5.56
N ARG A 264 -12.95 15.03 6.36
CA ARG A 264 -13.27 15.76 7.61
C ARG A 264 -12.16 15.66 8.66
N ARG A 265 -11.26 14.65 8.58
CA ARG A 265 -10.15 14.51 9.54
C ARG A 265 -9.16 15.67 9.51
N ILE A 266 -8.99 16.30 8.35
CA ILE A 266 -8.16 17.49 8.23
C ILE A 266 -8.72 18.63 9.10
N SER A 267 -10.04 18.90 8.99
CA SER A 267 -10.71 19.91 9.80
C SER A 267 -10.73 19.52 11.29
N GLN A 268 -10.99 18.24 11.59
CA GLN A 268 -10.95 17.73 12.98
C GLN A 268 -9.57 17.91 13.61
N PHE A 269 -8.49 17.59 12.87
CA PHE A 269 -7.13 17.82 13.35
C PHE A 269 -6.85 19.30 13.58
N LYS A 270 -7.22 20.15 12.62
CA LYS A 270 -7.03 21.61 12.71
C LYS A 270 -7.73 22.20 13.94
N GLU A 271 -8.97 21.78 14.20
CA GLU A 271 -9.74 22.23 15.37
C GLU A 271 -9.17 21.68 16.69
N MET A 272 -8.83 20.38 16.73
CA MET A 272 -8.32 19.72 17.95
C MET A 272 -7.01 20.32 18.45
N TYR A 273 -6.09 20.61 17.52
CA TYR A 273 -4.77 21.11 17.87
C TYR A 273 -4.61 22.63 17.72
N GLY A 274 -5.62 23.33 17.21
CA GLY A 274 -5.48 24.75 16.84
C GLY A 274 -4.44 24.97 15.76
N ALA A 275 -4.33 24.03 14.82
CA ALA A 275 -3.26 24.00 13.83
C ALA A 275 -3.34 25.16 12.84
N GLU A 276 -2.18 25.75 12.52
CA GLU A 276 -2.09 26.76 11.48
C GLU A 276 -2.25 26.13 10.09
N LEU A 277 -2.83 26.88 9.15
CA LEU A 277 -3.06 26.43 7.78
C LEU A 277 -2.09 27.15 6.81
N ILE A 278 -1.29 26.36 6.10
CA ILE A 278 -0.46 26.83 4.99
C ILE A 278 -1.00 26.20 3.70
N GLN A 279 -1.28 27.00 2.69
CA GLN A 279 -1.80 26.50 1.41
C GLN A 279 -0.73 26.52 0.33
N LEU A 280 -0.51 25.38 -0.34
CA LEU A 280 0.34 25.24 -1.52
C LEU A 280 -0.56 25.03 -2.74
N ASN A 281 -1.02 26.10 -3.34
CA ASN A 281 -1.94 26.08 -4.47
C ASN A 281 -1.27 26.18 -5.85
N GLN A 282 0.06 26.36 -5.89
CA GLN A 282 0.81 26.45 -7.13
C GLN A 282 1.14 25.06 -7.67
N ASN A 283 0.67 24.78 -8.90
CA ASN A 283 0.89 23.50 -9.57
C ASN A 283 2.02 23.63 -10.61
N PHE A 284 3.08 22.83 -10.43
CA PHE A 284 4.25 22.78 -11.31
C PHE A 284 4.24 21.61 -12.29
N ARG A 285 3.18 20.79 -12.27
CA ARG A 285 3.07 19.56 -13.04
C ARG A 285 2.31 19.74 -14.33
N CYS A 286 1.08 20.23 -14.23
CA CYS A 286 0.09 20.18 -15.29
C CYS A 286 0.07 21.47 -16.14
N PRO A 287 -0.31 21.37 -17.43
CA PRO A 287 -0.64 22.53 -18.25
C PRO A 287 -1.80 23.34 -17.66
N LYS A 288 -1.87 24.60 -18.06
CA LYS A 288 -2.89 25.55 -17.56
C LYS A 288 -4.32 25.05 -17.83
N GLU A 289 -4.60 24.54 -19.02
CA GLU A 289 -5.92 24.06 -19.43
C GLU A 289 -6.38 22.87 -18.57
N VAL A 290 -5.44 21.96 -18.21
CA VAL A 290 -5.74 20.82 -17.33
C VAL A 290 -6.09 21.33 -15.91
N ILE A 291 -5.38 22.34 -15.43
CA ILE A 291 -5.66 22.93 -14.11
C ILE A 291 -7.01 23.69 -14.09
N GLU A 292 -7.37 24.37 -15.17
CA GLU A 292 -8.68 25.01 -15.30
C GLU A 292 -9.80 23.97 -15.25
N CYS A 293 -9.70 22.88 -16.03
CA CYS A 293 -10.65 21.77 -15.97
C CYS A 293 -10.71 21.13 -14.58
N ALA A 294 -9.57 20.94 -13.92
CA ALA A 294 -9.53 20.37 -12.58
C ALA A 294 -10.21 21.28 -11.54
N ASN A 295 -9.97 22.59 -11.61
CA ASN A 295 -10.62 23.56 -10.73
C ASN A 295 -12.15 23.61 -10.96
N ASN A 296 -12.59 23.63 -12.21
CA ASN A 296 -14.02 23.63 -12.54
C ASN A 296 -14.70 22.37 -11.99
N LEU A 297 -14.14 21.19 -12.27
CA LEU A 297 -14.68 19.91 -11.80
C LEU A 297 -14.83 19.87 -10.27
N ILE A 298 -13.75 20.19 -9.54
CA ILE A 298 -13.74 20.02 -8.09
C ILE A 298 -14.54 21.12 -7.35
N ALA A 299 -14.84 22.23 -8.02
CA ALA A 299 -15.68 23.30 -7.47
C ALA A 299 -17.12 22.84 -7.18
N HIS A 300 -17.57 21.75 -7.82
CA HIS A 300 -18.88 21.15 -7.58
C HIS A 300 -18.96 20.33 -6.28
N ASN A 301 -17.84 20.10 -5.59
CA ASN A 301 -17.81 19.44 -4.30
C ASN A 301 -17.99 20.43 -3.16
N SER A 302 -18.92 20.12 -2.24
CA SER A 302 -19.21 20.93 -1.06
C SER A 302 -18.32 20.59 0.15
N GLY A 303 -17.85 19.33 0.23
CA GLY A 303 -17.04 18.78 1.33
C GLY A 303 -15.55 19.14 1.22
N ARG A 304 -15.22 20.42 0.98
CA ARG A 304 -13.85 20.94 0.87
C ARG A 304 -13.49 21.83 2.04
N GLU A 305 -12.18 21.99 2.32
CA GLU A 305 -11.72 22.93 3.34
C GLU A 305 -12.18 24.35 3.00
N LYS A 306 -12.74 25.04 3.98
CA LYS A 306 -13.23 26.40 3.83
C LYS A 306 -12.09 27.33 3.40
N ASN A 307 -12.34 28.18 2.42
CA ASN A 307 -11.36 29.13 1.87
C ASN A 307 -10.14 28.45 1.19
N LYS A 308 -10.28 27.21 0.72
CA LYS A 308 -9.27 26.60 -0.14
C LYS A 308 -9.13 27.39 -1.43
N LYS A 309 -7.88 27.81 -1.72
CA LYS A 309 -7.56 28.52 -2.96
C LYS A 309 -7.61 27.56 -4.16
N PRO A 310 -8.08 28.01 -5.33
CA PRO A 310 -7.99 27.24 -6.55
C PRO A 310 -6.51 27.00 -6.91
N LEU A 311 -6.25 25.94 -7.68
CA LEU A 311 -4.90 25.65 -8.18
C LEU A 311 -4.49 26.71 -9.20
N GLU A 312 -3.22 27.13 -9.14
CA GLU A 312 -2.57 28.03 -10.08
C GLU A 312 -1.53 27.27 -10.89
N ALA A 313 -1.70 27.24 -12.21
CA ALA A 313 -0.73 26.60 -13.10
C ALA A 313 0.54 27.47 -13.20
N MET A 314 1.68 26.89 -12.83
CA MET A 314 2.99 27.55 -12.94
C MET A 314 3.78 27.08 -14.17
N LYS A 315 3.35 25.97 -14.78
CA LYS A 315 4.03 25.41 -15.94
C LYS A 315 3.63 26.14 -17.20
N VAL A 316 4.61 26.69 -17.90
CA VAL A 316 4.45 27.30 -19.23
C VAL A 316 4.99 26.30 -20.25
N LEU A 317 4.13 25.74 -21.06
CA LEU A 317 4.51 24.95 -22.23
C LEU A 317 4.59 25.91 -23.43
N GLY A 318 5.71 25.87 -24.12
CA GLY A 318 6.02 26.85 -25.20
C GLY A 318 5.43 26.51 -26.57
N ASP A 319 4.59 25.49 -26.67
CA ASP A 319 3.95 25.06 -27.91
C ASP A 319 2.52 25.59 -28.04
N SER A 320 2.07 25.71 -29.28
CA SER A 320 0.71 26.14 -29.63
C SER A 320 -0.30 24.98 -29.75
N ASN A 321 0.12 23.76 -29.41
CA ASN A 321 -0.72 22.57 -29.51
C ASN A 321 -1.72 22.49 -28.37
N PRO A 322 -2.93 21.95 -28.61
CA PRO A 322 -3.87 21.70 -27.52
C PRO A 322 -3.29 20.70 -26.52
N HIS A 323 -3.47 20.99 -25.21
CA HIS A 323 -3.05 20.09 -24.13
C HIS A 323 -4.18 19.15 -23.65
N ILE A 324 -5.40 19.32 -24.18
CA ILE A 324 -6.55 18.46 -23.91
C ILE A 324 -7.20 18.05 -25.22
N TYR A 325 -7.43 16.77 -25.38
CA TYR A 325 -8.22 16.18 -26.48
C TYR A 325 -9.41 15.44 -25.89
N CYS A 326 -10.61 15.62 -26.49
CA CYS A 326 -11.81 14.90 -26.09
C CYS A 326 -12.41 14.20 -27.32
N ASN A 327 -12.50 12.87 -27.28
CA ASN A 327 -12.93 12.04 -28.39
C ASN A 327 -14.15 11.18 -28.03
N GLU A 328 -15.17 11.20 -28.90
CA GLU A 328 -16.35 10.35 -28.81
C GLU A 328 -16.22 9.16 -29.77
N PHE A 329 -16.62 7.97 -29.31
CA PHE A 329 -16.65 6.74 -30.10
C PHE A 329 -18.06 6.12 -30.14
N GLU A 330 -18.36 5.31 -31.15
CA GLU A 330 -19.66 4.65 -31.27
C GLU A 330 -19.88 3.56 -30.21
N ASN A 331 -18.82 2.83 -29.86
CA ASN A 331 -18.86 1.78 -28.84
C ASN A 331 -17.45 1.54 -28.26
N GLU A 332 -17.38 0.75 -27.19
CA GLU A 332 -16.15 0.39 -26.51
C GLU A 332 -15.13 -0.32 -27.40
N GLN A 333 -15.60 -1.06 -28.41
CA GLN A 333 -14.70 -1.77 -29.32
C GLN A 333 -13.95 -0.79 -30.23
N VAL A 334 -14.65 0.24 -30.75
CA VAL A 334 -14.04 1.28 -31.60
C VAL A 334 -13.08 2.13 -30.75
N GLU A 335 -13.45 2.47 -29.51
CA GLU A 335 -12.56 3.13 -28.56
C GLU A 335 -11.28 2.30 -28.37
N ALA A 336 -11.41 1.02 -28.01
CA ALA A 336 -10.29 0.13 -27.76
C ALA A 336 -9.34 -0.07 -28.95
N GLN A 337 -9.87 -0.09 -30.18
CA GLN A 337 -9.07 -0.22 -31.41
C GLN A 337 -8.40 1.10 -31.82
N THR A 338 -8.90 2.24 -31.33
CA THR A 338 -8.36 3.57 -31.68
C THR A 338 -7.25 3.99 -30.71
N ILE A 339 -7.36 3.67 -29.43
CA ILE A 339 -6.35 4.04 -28.42
C ILE A 339 -4.93 3.60 -28.80
N PRO A 340 -4.66 2.36 -29.29
CA PRO A 340 -3.32 1.97 -29.72
C PRO A 340 -2.73 2.86 -30.82
N ARG A 341 -3.57 3.40 -31.72
CA ARG A 341 -3.12 4.35 -32.76
C ARG A 341 -2.72 5.70 -32.18
N ILE A 342 -3.45 6.17 -31.15
CA ILE A 342 -3.08 7.38 -30.39
C ILE A 342 -1.74 7.15 -29.70
N ILE A 343 -1.57 6.01 -29.03
CA ILE A 343 -0.33 5.65 -28.35
C ILE A 343 0.83 5.58 -29.35
N GLN A 344 0.65 4.90 -30.48
CA GLN A 344 1.68 4.81 -31.50
C GLN A 344 2.07 6.19 -32.04
N HIS A 345 1.11 7.05 -32.30
CA HIS A 345 1.36 8.44 -32.73
C HIS A 345 2.19 9.21 -31.68
N ILE A 346 1.90 9.03 -30.39
CA ILE A 346 2.68 9.67 -29.30
C ILE A 346 4.11 9.12 -29.31
N LEU A 347 4.29 7.80 -29.35
CA LEU A 347 5.63 7.16 -29.36
C LEU A 347 6.50 7.61 -30.55
N GLU A 348 5.89 7.82 -31.73
CA GLU A 348 6.58 8.28 -32.94
C GLU A 348 6.97 9.77 -32.86
N ASN A 349 6.12 10.63 -32.28
CA ASN A 349 6.33 12.09 -32.27
C ASN A 349 6.96 12.61 -30.99
N SER A 350 6.93 11.83 -29.91
CA SER A 350 7.44 12.21 -28.60
C SER A 350 8.20 11.03 -27.95
N PRO A 351 9.29 10.56 -28.58
CA PRO A 351 10.04 9.41 -28.09
C PRO A 351 10.61 9.68 -26.69
N GLY A 352 10.47 8.70 -25.79
CA GLY A 352 10.94 8.77 -24.42
C GLY A 352 9.97 9.47 -23.45
N GLU A 353 8.80 9.92 -23.92
CA GLU A 353 7.76 10.45 -23.04
C GLU A 353 6.90 9.32 -22.45
N THR A 354 6.55 9.45 -21.17
CA THR A 354 5.78 8.46 -20.44
C THR A 354 4.29 8.54 -20.79
N ILE A 355 3.67 7.37 -21.00
CA ILE A 355 2.25 7.26 -21.38
C ILE A 355 1.52 6.38 -20.38
N SER A 356 0.35 6.82 -19.94
CA SER A 356 -0.55 5.99 -19.14
C SER A 356 -1.99 6.01 -19.68
N VAL A 357 -2.61 4.82 -19.70
CA VAL A 357 -4.04 4.64 -19.93
C VAL A 357 -4.72 4.42 -18.59
N LEU A 358 -5.63 5.31 -18.23
CA LEU A 358 -6.33 5.29 -16.96
C LEU A 358 -7.81 4.97 -17.16
N ALA A 359 -8.39 4.19 -16.25
CA ALA A 359 -9.83 3.96 -16.18
C ALA A 359 -10.31 3.80 -14.73
N ARG A 360 -11.63 3.93 -14.53
CA ARG A 360 -12.26 3.71 -13.21
C ARG A 360 -12.15 2.27 -12.75
N THR A 361 -12.22 1.31 -13.68
CA THR A 361 -12.23 -0.13 -13.38
C THR A 361 -11.27 -0.90 -14.28
N ASN A 362 -10.79 -2.05 -13.78
CA ASN A 362 -9.98 -2.98 -14.55
C ASN A 362 -10.73 -3.54 -15.79
N ARG A 363 -12.06 -3.65 -15.71
CA ARG A 363 -12.90 -4.14 -16.81
C ARG A 363 -12.80 -3.25 -18.05
N LEU A 364 -12.78 -1.93 -17.86
CA LEU A 364 -12.60 -0.97 -18.96
C LEU A 364 -11.18 -1.05 -19.55
N LEU A 365 -10.16 -1.22 -18.72
CA LEU A 365 -8.77 -1.32 -19.16
C LEU A 365 -8.51 -2.57 -20.00
N GLU A 366 -9.17 -3.69 -19.70
CA GLU A 366 -8.81 -4.99 -20.26
C GLU A 366 -8.88 -5.01 -21.79
N LEU A 367 -9.98 -4.50 -22.35
CA LEU A 367 -10.17 -4.51 -23.81
C LEU A 367 -9.09 -3.65 -24.53
N VAL A 368 -8.84 -2.46 -24.02
CA VAL A 368 -7.83 -1.54 -24.57
C VAL A 368 -6.43 -2.13 -24.43
N PHE A 369 -6.14 -2.78 -23.30
CA PHE A 369 -4.86 -3.45 -23.06
C PHE A 369 -4.60 -4.57 -24.08
N GLN A 370 -5.60 -5.42 -24.34
CA GLN A 370 -5.48 -6.50 -25.31
C GLN A 370 -5.28 -5.97 -26.74
N GLU A 371 -6.01 -4.93 -27.15
CA GLU A 371 -5.83 -4.31 -28.47
C GLU A 371 -4.45 -3.64 -28.60
N THR A 372 -3.93 -3.05 -27.51
CA THR A 372 -2.58 -2.45 -27.49
C THR A 372 -1.50 -3.52 -27.64
N LYS A 373 -1.65 -4.67 -26.95
CA LYS A 373 -0.75 -5.83 -27.14
C LYS A 373 -0.78 -6.37 -28.56
N LYS A 374 -1.98 -6.51 -29.17
CA LYS A 374 -2.12 -6.95 -30.56
C LYS A 374 -1.43 -6.00 -31.55
N ALA A 375 -1.39 -4.71 -31.24
CA ALA A 375 -0.66 -3.72 -32.05
C ALA A 375 0.87 -3.80 -31.87
N GLY A 376 1.40 -4.71 -31.04
CA GLY A 376 2.84 -4.87 -30.80
C GLY A 376 3.46 -3.78 -29.92
N ILE A 377 2.65 -3.00 -29.22
CA ILE A 377 3.11 -1.94 -28.33
C ILE A 377 3.45 -2.54 -26.96
N LYS A 378 4.65 -2.24 -26.45
CA LYS A 378 5.08 -2.66 -25.12
C LYS A 378 4.20 -1.97 -24.07
N CYS A 379 3.43 -2.74 -23.33
CA CYS A 379 2.50 -2.23 -22.34
C CYS A 379 2.42 -3.14 -21.11
N GLU A 380 2.13 -2.54 -19.98
CA GLU A 380 2.10 -3.17 -18.69
C GLU A 380 0.80 -2.82 -17.94
N LYS A 381 0.25 -3.80 -17.23
CA LYS A 381 -0.88 -3.61 -16.34
C LYS A 381 -0.40 -3.86 -14.92
N SER A 382 -0.62 -2.90 -14.01
CA SER A 382 -0.27 -3.09 -12.61
C SER A 382 -0.94 -4.35 -12.07
N LYS A 383 -0.15 -5.34 -11.74
CA LYS A 383 -0.56 -6.53 -11.01
C LYS A 383 -0.13 -6.33 -9.56
N ARG A 384 -1.05 -6.43 -8.63
CA ARG A 384 -0.69 -6.71 -7.25
C ARG A 384 -0.31 -8.17 -7.19
N LYS A 385 0.97 -8.49 -7.03
CA LYS A 385 1.38 -9.82 -6.60
C LYS A 385 1.10 -9.89 -5.10
N SER A 386 0.21 -10.80 -4.71
CA SER A 386 -0.03 -11.08 -3.30
C SER A 386 1.12 -11.88 -2.69
N ASP A 387 1.81 -12.73 -3.48
CA ASP A 387 2.86 -13.65 -3.02
C ASP A 387 3.93 -13.90 -4.08
N PHE A 388 5.06 -14.47 -3.65
CA PHE A 388 6.07 -14.99 -4.56
C PHE A 388 5.50 -16.17 -5.35
N GLU A 389 5.75 -16.18 -6.65
CA GLU A 389 5.32 -17.26 -7.56
C GLU A 389 6.48 -18.22 -7.86
N THR A 390 7.72 -17.74 -7.71
CA THR A 390 8.92 -18.55 -7.98
C THR A 390 9.15 -19.54 -6.84
N PRO A 391 9.15 -20.86 -7.09
CA PRO A 391 9.32 -21.85 -6.04
C PRO A 391 10.56 -21.65 -5.18
N TYR A 392 11.66 -21.14 -5.79
CA TYR A 392 12.93 -20.87 -5.13
C TYR A 392 12.83 -19.79 -4.03
N ILE A 393 12.13 -18.70 -4.33
CA ILE A 393 11.96 -17.57 -3.39
C ILE A 393 10.88 -17.91 -2.36
N LEU A 394 9.78 -18.52 -2.81
CA LEU A 394 8.66 -18.86 -1.95
C LEU A 394 9.07 -19.86 -0.86
N TRP A 395 9.77 -20.95 -1.24
CA TRP A 395 10.23 -21.93 -0.24
C TRP A 395 11.19 -21.30 0.78
N MET A 396 12.10 -20.44 0.33
CA MET A 396 13.04 -19.74 1.21
C MET A 396 12.28 -18.88 2.24
N PHE A 397 11.30 -18.13 1.79
CA PHE A 397 10.47 -17.29 2.67
C PHE A 397 9.67 -18.11 3.67
N LEU A 398 9.05 -19.21 3.23
CA LEU A 398 8.34 -20.12 4.11
C LEU A 398 9.27 -20.81 5.12
N ALA A 399 10.49 -21.16 4.72
CA ALA A 399 11.50 -21.72 5.64
C ALA A 399 11.90 -20.72 6.73
N LEU A 400 12.01 -19.43 6.40
CA LEU A 400 12.22 -18.37 7.40
C LEU A 400 11.01 -18.26 8.35
N LYS A 401 9.78 -18.29 7.84
CA LYS A 401 8.56 -18.31 8.66
C LYS A 401 8.53 -19.55 9.59
N LEU A 402 8.83 -20.73 9.06
CA LEU A 402 8.90 -21.95 9.88
C LEU A 402 10.01 -21.89 10.93
N SER A 403 11.12 -21.22 10.64
CA SER A 403 12.19 -21.01 11.64
C SER A 403 11.72 -20.13 12.80
N ASN A 404 10.79 -19.21 12.55
CA ASN A 404 10.17 -18.37 13.59
C ASN A 404 9.10 -19.15 14.39
N HIS A 405 8.34 -20.05 13.74
CA HIS A 405 7.25 -20.84 14.34
C HIS A 405 7.42 -22.33 14.06
N ARG A 406 8.36 -22.97 14.72
CA ARG A 406 8.86 -24.33 14.45
C ARG A 406 7.87 -25.48 14.64
N THR A 407 6.68 -25.20 15.14
CA THR A 407 5.59 -26.16 15.36
C THR A 407 4.36 -25.91 14.48
N ASP A 408 4.41 -24.92 13.58
CA ASP A 408 3.28 -24.58 12.72
C ASP A 408 3.16 -25.54 11.52
N LYS A 409 2.18 -26.43 11.60
CA LYS A 409 1.90 -27.44 10.57
C LYS A 409 1.37 -26.84 9.26
N ARG A 410 0.75 -25.65 9.29
CA ARG A 410 0.23 -24.98 8.08
C ARG A 410 1.40 -24.50 7.23
N ILE A 411 2.37 -23.83 7.84
CA ILE A 411 3.59 -23.40 7.13
C ILE A 411 4.33 -24.62 6.58
N LEU A 412 4.42 -25.73 7.35
CA LEU A 412 5.01 -26.96 6.86
C LEU A 412 4.31 -27.49 5.61
N LYS A 413 2.97 -27.56 5.62
CA LYS A 413 2.17 -28.02 4.48
C LYS A 413 2.44 -27.20 3.21
N GLU A 414 2.51 -25.86 3.36
CA GLU A 414 2.86 -24.97 2.24
C GLU A 414 4.28 -25.23 1.72
N ILE A 415 5.27 -25.36 2.62
CA ILE A 415 6.66 -25.69 2.24
C ILE A 415 6.72 -27.00 1.47
N VAL A 416 6.10 -28.06 1.97
CA VAL A 416 6.08 -29.37 1.32
C VAL A 416 5.42 -29.25 -0.07
N GLY A 417 4.34 -28.51 -0.18
CA GLY A 417 3.69 -28.23 -1.48
C GLY A 417 4.61 -27.55 -2.49
N VAL A 418 5.41 -26.58 -2.05
CA VAL A 418 6.38 -25.88 -2.90
C VAL A 418 7.56 -26.78 -3.25
N LEU A 419 8.10 -27.53 -2.29
CA LEU A 419 9.23 -28.43 -2.51
C LEU A 419 8.86 -29.58 -3.45
N SER A 420 7.72 -30.23 -3.26
CA SER A 420 7.29 -31.36 -4.08
C SER A 420 6.74 -30.93 -5.44
N GLY A 421 5.93 -29.87 -5.48
CA GLY A 421 5.27 -29.40 -6.72
C GLY A 421 6.12 -28.46 -7.57
N GLY A 422 7.02 -27.70 -6.97
CA GLY A 422 7.80 -26.65 -7.66
C GLY A 422 9.29 -26.94 -7.82
N LEU A 423 9.87 -27.77 -6.95
CA LEU A 423 11.30 -28.08 -6.94
C LEU A 423 11.62 -29.57 -7.16
N ASP A 424 10.58 -30.37 -7.39
CA ASP A 424 10.66 -31.83 -7.65
C ASP A 424 11.33 -32.63 -6.52
N PHE A 425 11.11 -32.22 -5.26
CA PHE A 425 11.60 -32.96 -4.10
C PHE A 425 10.62 -34.10 -3.75
N ASP A 426 11.14 -35.28 -3.51
CA ASP A 426 10.37 -36.42 -3.04
C ASP A 426 10.19 -36.33 -1.51
N ILE A 427 9.21 -35.55 -1.09
CA ILE A 427 8.94 -35.25 0.32
C ILE A 427 7.41 -35.26 0.58
N ASP A 428 7.05 -35.84 1.72
CA ASP A 428 5.68 -35.96 2.19
C ASP A 428 5.48 -35.31 3.56
N GLU A 429 4.35 -34.60 3.75
CA GLU A 429 4.03 -33.86 4.97
C GLU A 429 3.92 -34.80 6.19
N GLU A 430 3.26 -35.95 6.06
CA GLU A 430 3.08 -36.91 7.18
C GLU A 430 4.43 -37.47 7.63
N GLU A 431 5.34 -37.71 6.69
CA GLU A 431 6.69 -38.17 7.01
C GLU A 431 7.51 -37.15 7.79
N VAL A 432 7.41 -35.86 7.46
CA VAL A 432 8.06 -34.77 8.20
C VAL A 432 7.47 -34.63 9.59
N ILE A 433 6.14 -34.74 9.73
CA ILE A 433 5.47 -34.70 11.04
C ILE A 433 5.92 -35.89 11.91
N LEU A 434 5.99 -37.09 11.35
CA LEU A 434 6.49 -38.26 12.09
C LEU A 434 7.97 -38.10 12.53
N GLU A 435 8.81 -37.54 11.65
CA GLU A 435 10.21 -37.22 11.97
C GLU A 435 10.30 -36.18 13.09
N SER A 436 9.35 -35.23 13.17
CA SER A 436 9.36 -34.22 14.21
C SER A 436 9.18 -34.79 15.63
N ASP A 437 8.54 -35.94 15.78
CA ASP A 437 8.41 -36.62 17.06
C ASP A 437 9.81 -37.03 17.64
N LEU A 438 10.81 -37.20 16.77
CA LEU A 438 12.19 -37.46 17.14
C LEU A 438 12.99 -36.18 17.46
N THR A 439 12.45 -35.03 17.18
CA THR A 439 13.08 -33.71 17.34
C THR A 439 12.31 -32.77 18.27
N ASP A 440 11.61 -33.32 19.26
CA ASP A 440 10.80 -32.57 20.23
C ASP A 440 9.71 -31.67 19.59
N GLY A 441 9.17 -32.10 18.46
CA GLY A 441 8.15 -31.38 17.70
C GLY A 441 8.69 -30.25 16.80
N ASP A 442 10.02 -30.14 16.63
CA ASP A 442 10.67 -29.14 15.78
C ASP A 442 10.54 -29.53 14.29
N LEU A 443 9.51 -28.99 13.62
CA LEU A 443 9.21 -29.26 12.21
C LEU A 443 10.33 -28.79 11.27
N LEU A 444 11.06 -27.72 11.60
CA LEU A 444 12.18 -27.25 10.76
C LEU A 444 13.35 -28.22 10.78
N LYS A 445 13.68 -28.79 11.94
CA LYS A 445 14.73 -29.85 12.06
C LYS A 445 14.30 -31.09 11.30
N ALA A 446 13.07 -31.53 11.48
CA ALA A 446 12.51 -32.68 10.79
C ALA A 446 12.54 -32.48 9.27
N LEU A 447 12.09 -31.32 8.78
CA LEU A 447 12.17 -30.96 7.37
C LEU A 447 13.59 -31.00 6.84
N ARG A 448 14.57 -30.42 7.58
CA ARG A 448 15.99 -30.46 7.19
C ARG A 448 16.51 -31.89 7.08
N THR A 449 16.12 -32.77 7.98
CA THR A 449 16.52 -34.20 7.96
C THR A 449 15.97 -34.89 6.72
N LYS A 450 14.69 -34.69 6.40
CA LYS A 450 14.03 -35.29 5.24
C LYS A 450 14.54 -34.75 3.89
N CYS A 451 14.90 -33.47 3.82
CA CYS A 451 15.49 -32.88 2.63
C CYS A 451 16.97 -33.18 2.41
N SER A 452 17.61 -33.98 3.27
CA SER A 452 19.05 -34.24 3.17
C SER A 452 19.41 -34.93 1.85
N GLY A 453 20.34 -34.33 1.11
CA GLY A 453 20.78 -34.77 -0.23
C GLY A 453 19.90 -34.30 -1.38
N MET A 454 18.75 -33.70 -1.13
CA MET A 454 17.82 -33.25 -2.19
C MET A 454 18.22 -31.91 -2.81
N PHE A 455 18.96 -31.09 -2.08
CA PHE A 455 19.44 -29.80 -2.59
C PHE A 455 20.58 -29.91 -3.60
N GLU A 456 21.29 -31.08 -3.67
CA GLU A 456 22.42 -31.34 -4.56
C GLU A 456 23.58 -30.33 -4.40
N ASP A 457 23.70 -29.72 -3.23
CA ASP A 457 24.73 -28.75 -2.86
C ASP A 457 25.06 -28.87 -1.37
N GLU A 458 26.21 -29.48 -1.06
CA GLU A 458 26.66 -29.74 0.32
C GLU A 458 26.90 -28.42 1.10
N ASN A 459 27.33 -27.35 0.44
CA ASN A 459 27.58 -26.06 1.07
C ASN A 459 26.25 -25.43 1.49
N PHE A 460 25.26 -25.47 0.59
CA PHE A 460 23.93 -24.97 0.88
C PHE A 460 23.24 -25.76 1.99
N GLU A 461 23.34 -27.11 1.96
CA GLU A 461 22.79 -27.94 3.03
C GLU A 461 23.42 -27.67 4.39
N LYS A 462 24.74 -27.40 4.42
CA LYS A 462 25.44 -26.98 5.63
C LYS A 462 24.97 -25.60 6.11
N SER A 463 24.77 -24.67 5.18
CA SER A 463 24.22 -23.35 5.49
C SER A 463 22.82 -23.45 6.07
N PHE A 464 21.92 -24.20 5.45
CA PHE A 464 20.59 -24.47 5.98
C PHE A 464 20.63 -24.97 7.43
N SER A 465 21.47 -25.96 7.68
CA SER A 465 21.62 -26.51 9.04
C SER A 465 22.17 -25.50 10.05
N LEU A 466 23.28 -24.84 9.74
CA LEU A 466 23.95 -23.94 10.69
C LEU A 466 23.26 -22.57 10.82
N ASN A 467 22.86 -22.00 9.70
CA ASN A 467 22.42 -20.60 9.66
C ASN A 467 20.94 -20.47 9.99
N LEU A 468 20.08 -21.39 9.49
CA LEU A 468 18.64 -21.32 9.74
C LEU A 468 18.20 -22.26 10.88
N VAL A 469 18.54 -23.55 10.83
CA VAL A 469 18.08 -24.52 11.84
C VAL A 469 18.69 -24.26 13.21
N GLU A 470 20.02 -24.05 13.28
CA GLU A 470 20.73 -23.69 14.53
C GLU A 470 20.65 -22.19 14.86
N GLY A 471 20.12 -21.35 13.92
CA GLY A 471 19.86 -19.95 14.15
C GLY A 471 21.10 -19.05 14.22
N LYS A 472 22.20 -19.40 13.53
CA LYS A 472 23.44 -18.59 13.58
C LYS A 472 23.33 -17.29 12.81
N SER A 473 22.74 -17.31 11.59
CA SER A 473 22.56 -16.12 10.76
C SER A 473 21.56 -16.40 9.63
N PHE A 474 20.33 -16.03 9.81
CA PHE A 474 19.33 -16.18 8.76
C PHE A 474 19.64 -15.32 7.52
N ILE A 475 20.34 -14.20 7.66
CA ILE A 475 20.80 -13.36 6.52
C ILE A 475 21.75 -14.17 5.63
N ARG A 476 22.73 -14.88 6.24
CA ARG A 476 23.62 -15.77 5.49
C ARG A 476 22.88 -16.90 4.79
N PHE A 477 21.86 -17.46 5.45
CA PHE A 477 21.03 -18.48 4.81
C PHE A 477 20.35 -17.94 3.56
N ILE A 478 19.82 -16.70 3.61
CA ILE A 478 19.20 -16.03 2.45
C ILE A 478 20.20 -15.88 1.30
N ASP A 479 21.40 -15.37 1.58
CA ASP A 479 22.43 -15.18 0.56
C ASP A 479 22.84 -16.52 -0.10
N ASP A 480 23.02 -17.56 0.71
CA ASP A 480 23.39 -18.90 0.22
C ASP A 480 22.20 -19.54 -0.55
N ALA A 481 20.95 -19.26 -0.17
CA ALA A 481 19.76 -19.72 -0.88
C ALA A 481 19.64 -19.08 -2.27
N PHE A 482 19.98 -17.82 -2.43
CA PHE A 482 20.04 -17.17 -3.74
C PHE A 482 21.10 -17.82 -4.64
N VAL A 483 22.30 -18.05 -4.11
CA VAL A 483 23.38 -18.72 -4.88
C VAL A 483 22.96 -20.13 -5.29
N TRP A 484 22.35 -20.90 -4.40
CA TRP A 484 21.81 -22.23 -4.70
C TRP A 484 20.72 -22.18 -5.77
N ALA A 485 19.75 -21.26 -5.68
CA ALA A 485 18.67 -21.09 -6.64
C ALA A 485 19.21 -20.80 -8.05
N GLU A 486 20.16 -19.89 -8.18
CA GLU A 486 20.81 -19.55 -9.46
C GLU A 486 21.53 -20.75 -10.09
N SER A 487 22.21 -21.54 -9.25
CA SER A 487 22.86 -22.79 -9.68
C SER A 487 21.83 -23.81 -10.22
N ARG A 488 20.69 -23.96 -9.55
CA ARG A 488 19.61 -24.87 -9.98
C ARG A 488 18.92 -24.39 -11.27
N ILE A 489 18.58 -23.12 -11.35
CA ILE A 489 17.99 -22.51 -12.58
C ILE A 489 18.97 -22.65 -13.74
N GLY A 490 20.29 -22.49 -13.47
CA GLY A 490 21.33 -22.68 -14.49
C GLY A 490 21.35 -24.07 -15.13
N LYS A 491 20.92 -25.12 -14.40
CA LYS A 491 20.86 -26.52 -14.86
C LYS A 491 19.61 -26.88 -15.67
N ILE A 492 18.60 -26.00 -15.77
CA ILE A 492 17.39 -26.26 -16.58
C ILE A 492 17.79 -26.42 -18.04
N GLU A 493 17.42 -27.55 -18.66
CA GLU A 493 17.80 -27.89 -20.04
C GLU A 493 16.92 -27.20 -21.09
N ASP A 494 15.62 -27.04 -20.82
CA ASP A 494 14.68 -26.35 -21.71
C ASP A 494 14.94 -24.83 -21.69
N THR A 495 15.47 -24.31 -22.77
CA THR A 495 15.90 -22.91 -22.90
C THR A 495 14.75 -21.93 -22.74
N ALA A 496 13.55 -22.22 -23.27
CA ALA A 496 12.40 -21.33 -23.18
C ALA A 496 11.84 -21.29 -21.73
N ASN A 497 11.77 -22.44 -21.08
CA ASN A 497 11.37 -22.54 -19.67
C ASN A 497 12.39 -21.85 -18.76
N LYS A 498 13.70 -22.07 -19.01
CA LYS A 498 14.79 -21.45 -18.26
C LYS A 498 14.74 -19.92 -18.33
N GLU A 499 14.55 -19.33 -19.51
CA GLU A 499 14.48 -17.87 -19.67
C GLU A 499 13.30 -17.29 -18.87
N GLN A 500 12.14 -17.93 -18.93
CA GLN A 500 10.95 -17.49 -18.19
C GLN A 500 11.13 -17.61 -16.67
N VAL A 501 11.68 -18.74 -16.19
CA VAL A 501 11.93 -18.95 -14.75
C VAL A 501 12.97 -17.96 -14.25
N LEU A 502 14.03 -17.70 -15.04
CA LEU A 502 15.09 -16.76 -14.68
C LEU A 502 14.55 -15.32 -14.61
N GLU A 503 13.74 -14.90 -15.59
CA GLU A 503 13.13 -13.55 -15.59
C GLU A 503 12.27 -13.33 -14.33
N ASN A 504 11.37 -14.26 -14.01
CA ASN A 504 10.54 -14.16 -12.83
C ASN A 504 11.37 -14.15 -11.53
N TYR A 505 12.38 -15.02 -11.45
CA TYR A 505 13.28 -15.10 -10.31
C TYR A 505 14.05 -13.79 -10.07
N GLU A 506 14.61 -13.21 -11.13
CA GLU A 506 15.37 -11.95 -11.02
C GLU A 506 14.47 -10.77 -10.56
N ILE A 507 13.22 -10.73 -11.02
CA ILE A 507 12.24 -9.73 -10.56
C ILE A 507 11.99 -9.89 -9.06
N GLU A 508 11.69 -11.10 -8.60
CA GLU A 508 11.40 -11.37 -7.19
C GLU A 508 12.62 -11.19 -6.28
N LYS A 509 13.80 -11.60 -6.75
CA LYS A 509 15.07 -11.37 -6.05
C LYS A 509 15.35 -9.89 -5.90
N LYS A 510 15.10 -9.07 -6.94
CA LYS A 510 15.25 -7.61 -6.85
C LYS A 510 14.35 -7.02 -5.78
N VAL A 511 13.07 -7.43 -5.70
CA VAL A 511 12.15 -7.00 -4.63
C VAL A 511 12.74 -7.31 -3.25
N TRP A 512 13.35 -8.50 -3.09
CA TRP A 512 13.98 -8.89 -1.83
C TRP A 512 15.20 -8.02 -1.47
N ILE A 513 16.09 -7.78 -2.44
CA ILE A 513 17.28 -6.94 -2.24
C ILE A 513 16.90 -5.49 -1.91
N ASP A 514 15.91 -4.95 -2.62
CA ASP A 514 15.41 -3.59 -2.37
C ASP A 514 14.80 -3.49 -0.96
N PHE A 515 14.05 -4.51 -0.53
CA PHE A 515 13.57 -4.59 0.84
C PHE A 515 14.73 -4.57 1.87
N GLN A 516 15.75 -5.40 1.70
CA GLN A 516 16.90 -5.43 2.63
C GLN A 516 17.62 -4.09 2.70
N ARG A 517 17.79 -3.41 1.56
CA ARG A 517 18.37 -2.07 1.53
C ARG A 517 17.56 -1.07 2.36
N HIS A 518 16.22 -1.13 2.25
CA HIS A 518 15.35 -0.24 3.02
C HIS A 518 15.32 -0.56 4.50
N LEU A 519 15.26 -1.83 4.80
CA LEU A 519 15.31 -2.27 6.19
C LEU A 519 16.59 -1.78 6.87
N GLY A 520 17.71 -1.72 6.13
CA GLY A 520 19.00 -1.20 6.59
C GLY A 520 18.99 0.28 6.99
N TYR A 521 18.00 1.08 6.54
CA TYR A 521 17.86 2.47 7.00
C TYR A 521 17.31 2.57 8.44
N ASN A 522 16.53 1.59 8.86
CA ASN A 522 15.89 1.62 10.19
C ASN A 522 16.54 0.63 11.18
N TYR A 523 17.21 -0.42 10.69
CA TYR A 523 17.74 -1.52 11.48
C TYR A 523 19.17 -1.91 11.07
N ASN A 524 19.97 -2.33 12.06
CA ASN A 524 21.22 -3.04 11.75
C ASN A 524 20.89 -4.47 11.31
N LEU A 525 21.12 -4.80 10.05
CA LEU A 525 20.78 -6.12 9.47
C LEU A 525 21.55 -7.29 10.11
N GLU A 526 22.72 -7.03 10.71
CA GLU A 526 23.49 -8.08 11.41
C GLU A 526 22.90 -8.43 12.79
N GLU A 527 22.12 -7.52 13.37
CA GLU A 527 21.56 -7.65 14.72
C GLU A 527 20.03 -7.81 14.73
N ILE A 528 19.38 -7.68 13.58
CA ILE A 528 17.93 -7.75 13.50
C ILE A 528 17.41 -9.14 13.86
N LEU A 529 16.33 -9.21 14.62
CA LEU A 529 15.67 -10.47 14.93
C LEU A 529 14.92 -11.00 13.70
N LEU A 530 14.93 -12.32 13.50
CA LEU A 530 14.21 -12.98 12.41
C LEU A 530 12.71 -12.62 12.40
N SER A 531 12.08 -12.61 13.57
CA SER A 531 10.66 -12.21 13.72
C SER A 531 10.41 -10.79 13.20
N THR A 532 11.30 -9.84 13.54
CA THR A 532 11.25 -8.48 13.04
C THR A 532 11.40 -8.42 11.52
N TYR A 533 12.37 -9.15 10.98
CA TYR A 533 12.63 -9.23 9.54
C TYR A 533 11.40 -9.74 8.77
N ILE A 534 10.77 -10.83 9.24
CA ILE A 534 9.57 -11.40 8.63
C ILE A 534 8.38 -10.43 8.71
N GLN A 535 8.17 -9.78 9.85
CA GLN A 535 7.10 -8.81 10.05
C GLN A 535 7.24 -7.62 9.08
N GLU A 536 8.44 -7.03 9.00
CA GLU A 536 8.72 -5.93 8.06
C GLU A 536 8.54 -6.40 6.60
N PHE A 537 9.00 -7.62 6.27
CA PHE A 537 8.85 -8.18 4.93
C PHE A 537 7.38 -8.40 4.53
N SER A 538 6.55 -8.86 5.47
CA SER A 538 5.11 -9.06 5.24
C SER A 538 4.37 -7.75 4.95
N MET A 539 4.93 -6.61 5.39
CA MET A 539 4.37 -5.28 5.15
C MET A 539 4.80 -4.66 3.83
N VAL A 540 5.83 -5.19 3.17
CA VAL A 540 6.32 -4.64 1.89
C VAL A 540 5.30 -4.86 0.77
N SER A 541 5.04 -3.80 0.00
CA SER A 541 4.28 -3.94 -1.23
C SER A 541 5.11 -4.72 -2.25
N LYS A 542 4.58 -5.83 -2.72
CA LYS A 542 5.18 -6.66 -3.77
C LYS A 542 4.81 -6.14 -5.19
N GLU A 543 4.59 -4.84 -5.34
CA GLU A 543 4.32 -4.21 -6.63
C GLU A 543 5.61 -4.23 -7.47
N GLU A 544 5.52 -4.79 -8.68
CA GLU A 544 6.60 -4.70 -9.66
C GLU A 544 6.89 -3.22 -9.97
N GLU A 545 8.16 -2.84 -10.05
CA GLU A 545 8.50 -1.53 -10.59
C GLU A 545 8.07 -1.49 -12.06
N PRO A 546 7.31 -0.46 -12.47
CA PRO A 546 6.89 -0.34 -13.85
C PRO A 546 8.11 -0.24 -14.77
N CYS A 547 8.08 -0.97 -15.87
CA CYS A 547 9.10 -0.83 -16.90
C CYS A 547 9.05 0.59 -17.49
N GLU A 548 10.16 1.32 -17.43
CA GLU A 548 10.24 2.73 -17.84
C GLU A 548 9.78 2.97 -19.29
N ASP A 549 9.98 1.97 -20.17
CA ASP A 549 9.64 2.07 -21.60
C ASP A 549 8.26 1.49 -21.95
N ALA A 550 7.46 1.07 -20.99
CA ALA A 550 6.16 0.46 -21.24
C ALA A 550 5.01 1.45 -20.98
N VAL A 551 3.97 1.38 -21.82
CA VAL A 551 2.71 2.10 -21.59
C VAL A 551 2.02 1.51 -20.38
N GLN A 552 1.72 2.35 -19.38
CA GLN A 552 1.15 1.92 -18.11
C GLN A 552 -0.38 1.90 -18.15
N PHE A 553 -0.97 0.73 -17.88
CA PHE A 553 -2.43 0.55 -17.76
C PHE A 553 -2.82 0.47 -16.30
N LEU A 554 -3.45 1.53 -15.79
CA LEU A 554 -3.71 1.69 -14.36
C LEU A 554 -5.18 2.05 -14.08
N THR A 555 -5.72 1.54 -12.99
CA THR A 555 -6.93 2.17 -12.46
C THR A 555 -6.58 3.56 -11.91
N ILE A 556 -7.59 4.43 -11.80
CA ILE A 556 -7.41 5.77 -11.21
C ILE A 556 -6.76 5.68 -9.82
N HIS A 557 -7.18 4.72 -8.99
CA HIS A 557 -6.59 4.50 -7.66
C HIS A 557 -5.11 4.12 -7.73
N ALA A 558 -4.73 3.23 -8.66
CA ALA A 558 -3.33 2.81 -8.84
C ALA A 558 -2.44 3.91 -9.45
N SER A 559 -3.02 4.94 -10.06
CA SER A 559 -2.29 6.09 -10.60
C SER A 559 -1.97 7.16 -9.56
N LYS A 560 -2.57 7.09 -8.36
CA LYS A 560 -2.30 8.06 -7.28
C LYS A 560 -0.82 8.03 -6.89
N GLY A 561 -0.22 9.20 -6.72
CA GLY A 561 1.22 9.34 -6.47
C GLY A 561 2.09 9.35 -7.74
N LYS A 562 1.59 8.83 -8.87
CA LYS A 562 2.32 8.78 -10.15
C LYS A 562 2.03 10.02 -11.01
N GLU A 563 2.84 10.20 -12.08
CA GLU A 563 2.66 11.26 -13.07
C GLU A 563 3.24 10.84 -14.41
N PHE A 564 2.61 11.25 -15.51
CA PHE A 564 2.94 10.84 -16.86
C PHE A 564 2.92 12.04 -17.81
N ASP A 565 3.74 12.00 -18.87
CA ASP A 565 3.72 13.06 -19.86
C ASP A 565 2.38 13.08 -20.60
N HIS A 566 1.88 11.91 -20.98
CA HIS A 566 0.59 11.72 -21.63
C HIS A 566 -0.33 10.84 -20.78
N VAL A 567 -1.53 11.31 -20.52
CA VAL A 567 -2.59 10.56 -19.83
C VAL A 567 -3.78 10.38 -20.76
N ILE A 568 -4.19 9.14 -20.96
CA ILE A 568 -5.38 8.76 -21.72
C ILE A 568 -6.41 8.23 -20.72
N LEU A 569 -7.39 9.05 -20.36
CA LEU A 569 -8.49 8.67 -19.45
C LEU A 569 -9.66 8.18 -20.28
N ILE A 570 -9.91 6.87 -20.24
CA ILE A 570 -10.97 6.20 -21.00
C ILE A 570 -12.23 6.01 -20.16
N GLY A 571 -13.37 5.80 -20.86
CA GLY A 571 -14.65 5.53 -20.18
C GLY A 571 -15.27 6.74 -19.53
N MET A 572 -15.08 7.94 -20.08
CA MET A 572 -15.71 9.18 -19.60
C MET A 572 -17.20 9.26 -19.98
N ALA A 573 -17.95 8.25 -19.51
CA ALA A 573 -19.39 8.12 -19.71
C ALA A 573 -20.12 7.91 -18.39
N ASN A 574 -21.36 8.35 -18.31
CA ASN A 574 -22.23 8.08 -17.17
C ASN A 574 -22.40 6.57 -16.98
N ASP A 575 -22.47 6.12 -15.72
CA ASP A 575 -22.44 4.74 -15.24
C ASP A 575 -21.07 4.04 -15.31
N GLU A 576 -20.05 4.65 -15.94
CA GLU A 576 -18.65 4.17 -15.92
C GLU A 576 -17.79 5.11 -15.05
N LEU A 577 -17.73 6.39 -15.38
CA LEU A 577 -17.13 7.46 -14.58
C LEU A 577 -17.97 8.74 -14.75
N PRO A 578 -18.85 9.07 -13.80
CA PRO A 578 -19.10 8.42 -12.51
C PRO A 578 -19.81 7.07 -12.61
N SER A 579 -19.69 6.25 -11.56
CA SER A 579 -20.33 4.94 -11.48
C SER A 579 -21.86 5.03 -11.40
N PHE A 580 -22.56 4.01 -11.91
CA PHE A 580 -24.03 3.91 -11.82
C PHE A 580 -24.56 4.09 -10.38
N GLN A 581 -23.87 3.46 -9.42
CA GLN A 581 -24.31 3.52 -8.02
C GLN A 581 -24.22 4.93 -7.44
N SER A 582 -23.18 5.67 -7.80
CA SER A 582 -22.97 7.05 -7.35
C SER A 582 -23.97 8.01 -8.00
N LEU A 583 -24.20 7.86 -9.31
CA LEU A 583 -25.23 8.64 -10.04
C LEU A 583 -26.63 8.45 -9.44
N LYS A 584 -27.00 7.21 -9.10
CA LYS A 584 -28.30 6.90 -8.50
C LYS A 584 -28.53 7.61 -7.16
N LYS A 585 -27.47 7.94 -6.43
CA LYS A 585 -27.54 8.67 -5.16
C LYS A 585 -27.71 10.19 -5.35
N GLY A 586 -27.53 10.68 -6.56
CA GLY A 586 -27.69 12.08 -6.93
C GLY A 586 -26.39 12.88 -6.98
N LEU A 587 -26.37 13.94 -7.78
CA LEU A 587 -25.19 14.76 -8.10
C LEU A 587 -24.52 15.43 -6.90
N GLN A 588 -25.25 15.62 -5.81
CA GLN A 588 -24.76 16.26 -4.58
C GLN A 588 -24.45 15.24 -3.47
N SER A 589 -24.47 13.94 -3.78
CA SER A 589 -24.15 12.89 -2.80
C SER A 589 -22.66 12.83 -2.50
N THR A 590 -22.33 12.30 -1.33
CA THR A 590 -20.93 12.08 -0.91
C THR A 590 -20.18 11.16 -1.88
N GLU A 591 -20.90 10.20 -2.45
CA GLU A 591 -20.36 9.28 -3.45
C GLU A 591 -20.04 9.97 -4.76
N MET A 592 -20.87 10.93 -5.19
CA MET A 592 -20.56 11.74 -6.36
C MET A 592 -19.38 12.68 -6.12
N GLU A 593 -19.24 13.22 -4.92
CA GLU A 593 -18.05 13.99 -4.56
C GLU A 593 -16.78 13.13 -4.60
N GLU A 594 -16.85 11.87 -4.18
CA GLU A 594 -15.73 10.92 -4.29
C GLU A 594 -15.41 10.58 -5.75
N GLU A 595 -16.41 10.37 -6.60
CA GLU A 595 -16.20 10.15 -8.05
C GLU A 595 -15.56 11.38 -8.72
N ARG A 596 -15.94 12.61 -8.34
CA ARG A 596 -15.27 13.83 -8.84
C ARG A 596 -13.81 13.88 -8.40
N ARG A 597 -13.49 13.48 -7.14
CA ARG A 597 -12.12 13.37 -6.66
C ARG A 597 -11.33 12.30 -7.44
N ASN A 598 -11.95 11.16 -7.76
CA ASN A 598 -11.34 10.15 -8.64
C ASN A 598 -10.98 10.77 -10.00
N CYS A 599 -11.92 11.47 -10.64
CA CYS A 599 -11.68 12.12 -11.92
C CYS A 599 -10.62 13.23 -11.80
N PHE A 600 -10.65 14.05 -10.76
CA PHE A 600 -9.65 15.08 -10.45
C PHE A 600 -8.24 14.48 -10.30
N VAL A 601 -8.12 13.35 -9.57
CA VAL A 601 -6.85 12.64 -9.45
C VAL A 601 -6.36 12.20 -10.82
N ALA A 602 -7.22 11.58 -11.65
CA ALA A 602 -6.84 11.06 -12.96
C ALA A 602 -6.31 12.18 -13.88
N ILE A 603 -7.06 13.26 -14.05
CA ILE A 603 -6.67 14.35 -14.97
C ILE A 603 -5.41 15.09 -14.51
N THR A 604 -5.19 15.20 -13.20
CA THR A 604 -4.00 15.85 -12.64
C THR A 604 -2.74 14.96 -12.65
N ARG A 605 -2.80 13.77 -13.26
CA ARG A 605 -1.60 12.96 -13.53
C ARG A 605 -0.84 13.45 -14.77
N ALA A 606 -1.50 14.20 -15.66
CA ALA A 606 -0.92 14.65 -16.92
C ALA A 606 0.11 15.78 -16.74
N LYS A 607 1.33 15.55 -17.25
CA LYS A 607 2.39 16.57 -17.29
C LYS A 607 2.36 17.41 -18.56
N LYS A 608 1.87 16.87 -19.68
CA LYS A 608 1.88 17.56 -20.99
C LYS A 608 0.54 17.51 -21.68
N VAL A 609 -0.03 16.31 -21.90
CA VAL A 609 -1.25 16.14 -22.68
C VAL A 609 -2.22 15.20 -21.97
N LEU A 610 -3.48 15.59 -21.98
CA LEU A 610 -4.61 14.81 -21.47
C LEU A 610 -5.54 14.44 -22.61
N TYR A 611 -5.80 13.15 -22.79
CA TYR A 611 -6.80 12.61 -23.69
C TYR A 611 -7.97 12.09 -22.87
N LEU A 612 -9.17 12.61 -23.15
CA LEU A 612 -10.43 12.16 -22.55
C LEU A 612 -11.22 11.41 -23.61
N THR A 613 -11.64 10.19 -23.32
CA THR A 613 -12.38 9.39 -24.29
C THR A 613 -13.65 8.78 -23.71
N TYR A 614 -14.67 8.67 -24.53
CA TYR A 614 -15.91 7.98 -24.18
C TYR A 614 -16.58 7.37 -25.40
N ALA A 615 -17.39 6.32 -25.16
CA ALA A 615 -18.19 5.67 -26.19
C ALA A 615 -19.69 5.83 -25.89
N LYS A 616 -20.52 5.85 -26.95
CA LYS A 616 -22.00 5.91 -26.84
C LYS A 616 -22.60 4.63 -26.28
N SER A 617 -21.84 3.53 -26.23
CA SER A 617 -22.24 2.30 -25.57
C SER A 617 -21.05 1.59 -24.95
N TYR A 618 -21.29 0.94 -23.81
CA TYR A 618 -20.36 0.04 -23.12
C TYR A 618 -21.09 -1.25 -22.74
N PHE A 619 -20.47 -2.38 -23.06
CA PHE A 619 -20.97 -3.72 -22.71
C PHE A 619 -22.42 -3.97 -23.16
N GLY A 620 -22.77 -3.43 -24.35
CA GLY A 620 -24.11 -3.57 -24.93
C GLY A 620 -25.15 -2.57 -24.40
N TRP A 621 -24.76 -1.67 -23.48
CA TRP A 621 -25.67 -0.64 -22.95
C TRP A 621 -25.33 0.73 -23.51
N ARG A 622 -26.35 1.43 -23.98
CA ARG A 622 -26.21 2.84 -24.39
C ARG A 622 -25.84 3.69 -23.19
N LYS A 623 -24.87 4.60 -23.38
CA LYS A 623 -24.37 5.52 -22.37
C LYS A 623 -24.41 6.95 -22.87
N GLU A 624 -24.56 7.87 -21.94
CA GLU A 624 -24.39 9.29 -22.19
C GLU A 624 -22.96 9.70 -21.80
N LYS A 625 -22.46 10.78 -22.39
CA LYS A 625 -21.18 11.36 -21.96
C LYS A 625 -21.21 11.64 -20.47
N SER A 626 -20.08 11.53 -19.82
CA SER A 626 -19.95 11.83 -18.39
C SER A 626 -20.39 13.24 -18.06
N VAL A 627 -21.18 13.40 -17.01
CA VAL A 627 -21.51 14.72 -16.45
C VAL A 627 -20.24 15.51 -16.07
N PHE A 628 -19.14 14.81 -15.76
CA PHE A 628 -17.87 15.45 -15.44
C PHE A 628 -17.23 16.18 -16.61
N LEU A 629 -17.52 15.79 -17.86
CA LEU A 629 -17.09 16.56 -19.03
C LEU A 629 -17.79 17.92 -19.08
N ASP A 630 -19.09 17.96 -18.75
CA ASP A 630 -19.81 19.24 -18.70
C ASP A 630 -19.30 20.12 -17.54
N GLU A 631 -19.02 19.53 -16.38
CA GLU A 631 -18.47 20.24 -15.22
C GLU A 631 -17.05 20.78 -15.47
N MET A 632 -16.21 20.09 -16.24
CA MET A 632 -14.84 20.51 -16.56
C MET A 632 -14.79 21.67 -17.54
N PHE A 633 -15.70 21.67 -18.53
CA PHE A 633 -15.70 22.65 -19.62
C PHE A 633 -16.75 23.76 -19.46
N SER A 634 -17.39 23.85 -18.27
CA SER A 634 -18.38 24.89 -17.94
C SER A 634 -17.76 26.28 -17.71
#